data_2ae609854b653c2c25b23c402617a557
#
_entry.id   2ae609854b653c2c25b23c402617a557
#
_cell.length_a   1.000
_cell.length_b   1.000
_cell.length_c   1.000
_cell.angle_alpha   90.00
_cell.angle_beta   90.00
_cell.angle_gamma   90.00
#
_symmetry.space_group_name_H-M   'P 1'
#
loop_
_entity.id
_entity.type
_entity.pdbx_description
1 polymer ?
#
loop_
_entity_poly.entity_id
_entity_poly.type
_entity_poly.pdbx_seq_one_letter_code
_entity_poly.pdbx_strand_id
1 'polypeptide(L)'
;PNFGGYKLDLNGNLKISTTVAKGVELNEKVAELKEQGYITSVTTNSRGVTTVTYKVSMDDGVESTQVISLGDLQKAAINICNFIMNSIEFANANDLEAKSLNELYADALQTITSYEKDDVVPSTTYSTITEGYDWGPAISKVVVNVGKAMSGNIDASAFEVNVTRKALNGFLLGPSRGTRNVTAAYVSDANGNKAATGNYITLELEVGPDLSIGSPFNYNFFGSGHNEYVDTAYEVTLNKELKAADGSSVNFAANKFAADTTWICDDFDLDGKFSYNDEKFGQIALTYASYTPEAAKNDGKKNALIIWLHGAGEGGTDPRVALLGNKVVNLATDTVQQYFDGGAYVLAAQCPTMWMDNGSGQYTSDGTSKYTAALMELIKAYVNSNSDIDASRVYIGGCSNGGFMTMNMIVHYPKYFAAAYPVCEAYTNDALTDEMVESIKDMPIWFTHAKNDPTVKIGTIDEDGNFVSNGNYSPKAYERLTEAGGSDIHFSLFDDVHDTTGLYKRADGTPYQYNGHWSWLYTLNNECKENIDGEEVTIWQWISTKSKTNRGLEKVIAKVNALNAEDYTADSWAAVQSALAAAKAVAADQNATRTQINAAMEELVADRAEDPGTAG
;
A
#
# COMPACT_ATOMS: atom_id res chain seq x y z
N PRO A 1 -11.50 17.36 -17.22
CA PRO A 1 -12.86 17.88 -17.13
C PRO A 1 -13.73 16.92 -16.33
N ASN A 2 -14.13 17.37 -15.12
CA ASN A 2 -15.03 16.59 -14.28
C ASN A 2 -16.41 16.58 -14.92
N PHE A 3 -16.89 15.42 -15.30
CA PHE A 3 -18.27 15.24 -15.73
C PHE A 3 -19.17 15.16 -14.49
N GLY A 4 -19.84 16.28 -14.18
CA GLY A 4 -20.89 16.32 -13.17
C GLY A 4 -22.08 15.44 -13.59
N GLY A 5 -22.81 14.91 -12.60
CA GLY A 5 -23.93 14.02 -12.82
C GLY A 5 -25.05 14.65 -13.67
N TYR A 6 -25.63 13.87 -14.56
CA TYR A 6 -26.77 14.25 -15.39
C TYR A 6 -28.05 14.17 -14.55
N LYS A 7 -28.86 15.25 -14.57
CA LYS A 7 -30.22 15.24 -14.02
C LYS A 7 -31.18 15.87 -15.04
N LEU A 8 -32.32 15.24 -15.25
CA LEU A 8 -33.43 15.83 -15.98
C LEU A 8 -34.21 16.76 -15.03
N ASP A 9 -34.56 17.96 -15.49
CA ASP A 9 -35.54 18.78 -14.77
C ASP A 9 -37.00 18.33 -15.08
N LEU A 10 -37.97 18.92 -14.36
CA LEU A 10 -39.39 18.57 -14.52
C LEU A 10 -39.96 18.85 -15.92
N ASN A 11 -39.21 19.54 -16.77
CA ASN A 11 -39.61 19.86 -18.17
C ASN A 11 -38.81 19.00 -19.18
N GLY A 12 -38.08 17.98 -18.72
CA GLY A 12 -37.32 17.09 -19.61
C GLY A 12 -35.99 17.66 -20.11
N ASN A 13 -35.53 18.81 -19.61
CA ASN A 13 -34.23 19.36 -20.00
C ASN A 13 -33.09 18.69 -19.25
N LEU A 14 -32.01 18.40 -19.95
CA LEU A 14 -30.79 17.80 -19.35
C LEU A 14 -30.00 18.88 -18.60
N LYS A 15 -29.82 18.70 -17.28
CA LYS A 15 -28.93 19.53 -16.45
C LYS A 15 -27.56 18.89 -16.36
N ILE A 16 -26.54 19.59 -16.84
CA ILE A 16 -25.16 19.23 -16.69
C ILE A 16 -24.53 20.22 -15.71
N SER A 17 -24.04 19.73 -14.57
CA SER A 17 -23.26 20.54 -13.63
C SER A 17 -21.78 20.41 -13.98
N THR A 18 -21.17 21.50 -14.41
CA THR A 18 -19.72 21.58 -14.56
C THR A 18 -19.17 22.55 -13.53
N THR A 19 -18.12 22.15 -12.82
CA THR A 19 -17.37 23.05 -11.94
C THR A 19 -16.38 23.82 -12.81
N VAL A 20 -16.60 25.11 -12.96
CA VAL A 20 -15.64 26.00 -13.61
C VAL A 20 -14.80 26.64 -12.52
N ALA A 21 -13.47 26.62 -12.66
CA ALA A 21 -12.57 27.25 -11.71
C ALA A 21 -12.91 28.75 -11.60
N LYS A 22 -12.85 29.30 -10.38
CA LYS A 22 -13.15 30.71 -10.11
C LYS A 22 -12.23 31.59 -10.95
N GLY A 23 -12.82 32.47 -11.79
CA GLY A 23 -12.08 33.40 -12.65
C GLY A 23 -11.86 32.94 -14.10
N VAL A 24 -12.39 31.77 -14.50
CA VAL A 24 -12.44 31.35 -15.91
C VAL A 24 -13.75 31.86 -16.52
N GLU A 25 -13.65 32.76 -17.49
CA GLU A 25 -14.80 33.18 -18.28
C GLU A 25 -15.34 31.98 -19.08
N LEU A 26 -16.66 31.86 -19.10
CA LEU A 26 -17.33 30.87 -19.99
C LEU A 26 -16.91 31.21 -21.43
N ASN A 27 -16.27 30.22 -22.08
CA ASN A 27 -15.71 30.43 -23.40
C ASN A 27 -16.78 30.84 -24.45
N GLU A 28 -16.32 31.44 -25.54
CA GLU A 28 -17.16 31.94 -26.63
C GLU A 28 -18.15 30.87 -27.14
N LYS A 29 -17.81 29.59 -27.04
CA LYS A 29 -18.67 28.49 -27.47
C LYS A 29 -19.93 28.34 -26.61
N VAL A 30 -19.87 28.60 -25.32
CA VAL A 30 -21.04 28.58 -24.42
C VAL A 30 -21.95 29.78 -24.71
N ALA A 31 -21.37 30.92 -25.02
CA ALA A 31 -22.12 32.12 -25.44
C ALA A 31 -22.86 31.87 -26.77
N GLU A 32 -22.16 31.30 -27.74
CA GLU A 32 -22.73 30.92 -29.05
C GLU A 32 -23.89 29.92 -28.91
N LEU A 33 -23.72 28.85 -28.12
CA LEU A 33 -24.78 27.86 -27.89
C LEU A 33 -26.00 28.44 -27.15
N LYS A 34 -25.79 29.46 -26.30
CA LYS A 34 -26.89 30.19 -25.66
C LYS A 34 -27.65 31.05 -26.65
N GLU A 35 -26.95 31.74 -27.55
CA GLU A 35 -27.53 32.57 -28.60
C GLU A 35 -28.32 31.72 -29.63
N GLN A 36 -27.86 30.51 -29.90
CA GLN A 36 -28.54 29.51 -30.74
C GLN A 36 -29.70 28.80 -30.04
N GLY A 37 -29.98 29.09 -28.77
CA GLY A 37 -31.12 28.53 -28.04
C GLY A 37 -30.90 27.11 -27.48
N TYR A 38 -29.71 26.54 -27.60
CA TYR A 38 -29.38 25.22 -27.06
C TYR A 38 -29.13 25.27 -25.56
N ILE A 39 -28.74 26.40 -24.98
CA ILE A 39 -28.57 26.61 -23.55
C ILE A 39 -29.71 27.47 -23.03
N THR A 40 -30.51 26.92 -22.13
CA THR A 40 -31.70 27.60 -21.57
C THR A 40 -31.34 28.42 -20.34
N SER A 41 -30.34 28.03 -19.57
CA SER A 41 -29.86 28.83 -18.44
C SER A 41 -28.41 28.53 -18.07
N VAL A 42 -27.74 29.55 -17.53
CA VAL A 42 -26.42 29.44 -16.89
C VAL A 42 -26.52 30.13 -15.55
N THR A 43 -26.31 29.40 -14.47
CA THR A 43 -26.36 29.92 -13.08
C THR A 43 -25.11 29.57 -12.32
N THR A 44 -24.51 30.54 -11.62
CA THR A 44 -23.36 30.31 -10.75
C THR A 44 -23.78 30.54 -9.30
N ASN A 45 -23.56 29.55 -8.45
CA ASN A 45 -23.84 29.70 -7.00
C ASN A 45 -22.71 30.44 -6.27
N SER A 46 -22.94 30.73 -4.98
CA SER A 46 -21.99 31.42 -4.13
C SER A 46 -20.66 30.67 -3.89
N ARG A 47 -20.57 29.39 -4.24
CA ARG A 47 -19.37 28.54 -4.15
C ARG A 47 -18.58 28.49 -5.46
N GLY A 48 -19.02 29.24 -6.51
CA GLY A 48 -18.36 29.24 -7.82
C GLY A 48 -18.70 28.05 -8.72
N VAL A 49 -19.73 27.25 -8.36
CA VAL A 49 -20.22 26.14 -9.19
C VAL A 49 -21.19 26.70 -10.23
N THR A 50 -20.85 26.54 -11.50
CA THR A 50 -21.71 26.96 -12.63
C THR A 50 -22.50 25.78 -13.13
N THR A 51 -23.83 25.94 -13.17
CA THR A 51 -24.76 24.98 -13.74
C THR A 51 -25.26 25.51 -15.09
N VAL A 52 -25.06 24.69 -16.12
CA VAL A 52 -25.54 24.99 -17.49
C VAL A 52 -26.69 24.05 -17.78
N THR A 53 -27.82 24.57 -18.21
CA THR A 53 -29.01 23.81 -18.62
C THR A 53 -29.16 23.85 -20.12
N TYR A 54 -29.17 22.68 -20.74
CA TYR A 54 -29.31 22.51 -22.19
C TYR A 54 -30.73 22.09 -22.56
N LYS A 55 -31.17 22.54 -23.71
CA LYS A 55 -32.36 22.01 -24.37
C LYS A 55 -31.90 20.93 -25.36
N VAL A 56 -32.25 19.68 -25.11
CA VAL A 56 -31.99 18.60 -26.07
C VAL A 56 -33.18 18.55 -27.04
N SER A 57 -32.97 18.95 -28.29
CA SER A 57 -33.88 18.63 -29.37
C SER A 57 -33.42 17.34 -30.04
N MET A 58 -34.29 16.35 -30.12
CA MET A 58 -33.99 15.07 -30.78
C MET A 58 -34.00 15.17 -32.31
N ASP A 59 -34.38 16.33 -32.87
CA ASP A 59 -34.61 16.48 -34.31
C ASP A 59 -33.45 17.12 -35.10
N ASP A 60 -32.46 17.70 -34.43
CA ASP A 60 -31.32 18.31 -35.12
C ASP A 60 -30.07 17.44 -34.88
N GLY A 61 -29.69 16.66 -35.88
CA GLY A 61 -28.53 15.77 -35.84
C GLY A 61 -27.24 16.50 -35.46
N VAL A 62 -26.99 16.61 -34.19
CA VAL A 62 -25.67 17.02 -33.66
C VAL A 62 -24.77 15.81 -33.77
N GLU A 63 -23.79 15.84 -34.66
CA GLU A 63 -22.70 14.88 -34.68
C GLU A 63 -21.95 14.97 -33.35
N SER A 64 -22.27 14.06 -32.46
CA SER A 64 -21.48 13.82 -31.24
C SER A 64 -20.25 13.03 -31.61
N THR A 65 -19.06 13.57 -31.35
CA THR A 65 -17.79 12.85 -31.48
C THR A 65 -17.54 11.86 -30.35
N GLN A 66 -18.50 11.64 -29.46
CA GLN A 66 -18.45 10.56 -28.48
C GLN A 66 -19.01 9.28 -29.11
N VAL A 67 -18.14 8.33 -29.34
CA VAL A 67 -18.49 6.98 -29.77
C VAL A 67 -19.18 6.28 -28.59
N ILE A 68 -20.51 6.19 -28.64
CA ILE A 68 -21.26 5.27 -27.78
C ILE A 68 -21.06 3.89 -28.40
N SER A 69 -20.57 2.93 -27.63
CA SER A 69 -20.42 1.57 -28.17
C SER A 69 -21.77 1.01 -28.59
N LEU A 70 -21.80 0.21 -29.65
CA LEU A 70 -23.02 -0.45 -30.11
C LEU A 70 -23.67 -1.27 -28.97
N GLY A 71 -22.84 -1.84 -28.08
CA GLY A 71 -23.30 -2.56 -26.89
C GLY A 71 -24.00 -1.68 -25.84
N ASP A 72 -23.53 -0.43 -25.64
CA ASP A 72 -24.19 0.51 -24.73
C ASP A 72 -25.53 1.00 -25.31
N LEU A 73 -25.58 1.20 -26.62
CA LEU A 73 -26.83 1.49 -27.34
C LEU A 73 -27.84 0.34 -27.26
N GLN A 74 -27.40 -0.89 -27.45
CA GLN A 74 -28.22 -2.08 -27.31
C GLN A 74 -28.73 -2.27 -25.88
N LYS A 75 -27.87 -2.07 -24.87
CA LYS A 75 -28.24 -2.16 -23.46
C LYS A 75 -29.24 -1.05 -23.06
N ALA A 76 -29.04 0.16 -23.54
CA ALA A 76 -29.96 1.26 -23.33
C ALA A 76 -31.32 1.00 -24.03
N ALA A 77 -31.30 0.49 -25.26
CA ALA A 77 -32.52 0.12 -25.99
C ALA A 77 -33.30 -1.01 -25.28
N ILE A 78 -32.61 -2.05 -24.80
CA ILE A 78 -33.22 -3.14 -24.02
C ILE A 78 -33.83 -2.62 -22.71
N ASN A 79 -33.16 -1.72 -22.00
CA ASN A 79 -33.68 -1.14 -20.77
C ASN A 79 -34.89 -0.25 -21.03
N ILE A 80 -34.88 0.50 -22.12
CA ILE A 80 -36.03 1.33 -22.55
C ILE A 80 -37.21 0.46 -22.98
N CYS A 81 -36.96 -0.60 -23.75
CA CYS A 81 -38.00 -1.55 -24.15
C CYS A 81 -38.61 -2.28 -22.95
N ASN A 82 -37.77 -2.71 -21.98
CA ASN A 82 -38.25 -3.32 -20.75
C ASN A 82 -39.09 -2.36 -19.89
N PHE A 83 -38.71 -1.08 -19.83
CA PHE A 83 -39.49 -0.05 -19.14
C PHE A 83 -40.86 0.18 -19.82
N ILE A 84 -40.86 0.28 -21.13
CA ILE A 84 -42.10 0.47 -21.92
C ILE A 84 -43.00 -0.77 -21.78
N MET A 85 -42.47 -1.98 -21.85
CA MET A 85 -43.22 -3.23 -21.71
C MET A 85 -43.82 -3.47 -20.32
N ASN A 86 -43.22 -2.90 -19.29
CA ASN A 86 -43.74 -2.98 -17.92
C ASN A 86 -44.72 -1.85 -17.56
N SER A 87 -44.94 -0.88 -18.43
CA SER A 87 -45.89 0.20 -18.18
C SER A 87 -47.22 -0.09 -18.87
N ILE A 88 -48.12 -0.75 -18.14
CA ILE A 88 -49.52 -1.00 -18.57
C ILE A 88 -50.22 0.32 -18.86
N GLU A 89 -49.81 1.41 -18.28
CA GLU A 89 -50.35 2.76 -18.50
C GLU A 89 -50.06 3.30 -19.90
N PHE A 90 -48.95 2.94 -20.52
CA PHE A 90 -48.63 3.38 -21.88
C PHE A 90 -49.56 2.75 -22.94
N ALA A 91 -49.91 1.49 -22.77
CA ALA A 91 -50.84 0.79 -23.66
C ALA A 91 -52.25 1.37 -23.55
N ASN A 92 -52.69 1.73 -22.35
CA ASN A 92 -54.02 2.34 -22.10
C ASN A 92 -54.09 3.81 -22.52
N ALA A 93 -52.97 4.55 -22.53
CA ALA A 93 -52.96 5.98 -22.89
C ALA A 93 -52.98 6.25 -24.39
N ASN A 94 -52.70 5.26 -25.26
CA ASN A 94 -52.51 5.46 -26.68
C ASN A 94 -53.54 4.75 -27.58
N ASP A 95 -54.62 4.21 -27.01
CA ASP A 95 -55.70 3.52 -27.75
C ASP A 95 -55.18 2.48 -28.77
N LEU A 96 -54.04 1.92 -28.48
CA LEU A 96 -53.44 0.84 -29.25
C LEU A 96 -54.14 -0.47 -28.86
N GLU A 97 -54.74 -1.13 -29.86
CA GLU A 97 -55.10 -2.54 -29.67
C GLU A 97 -53.89 -3.25 -29.08
N ALA A 98 -54.03 -3.70 -27.84
CA ALA A 98 -52.94 -4.32 -27.10
C ALA A 98 -52.50 -5.58 -27.83
N LYS A 99 -51.45 -5.48 -28.64
CA LYS A 99 -50.69 -6.65 -29.03
C LYS A 99 -50.29 -7.37 -27.76
N SER A 100 -50.62 -8.62 -27.64
CA SER A 100 -50.21 -9.41 -26.46
C SER A 100 -48.70 -9.29 -26.29
N LEU A 101 -48.22 -9.27 -25.06
CA LEU A 101 -46.78 -9.28 -24.75
C LEU A 101 -46.01 -10.35 -25.56
N ASN A 102 -46.68 -11.44 -25.93
CA ASN A 102 -46.10 -12.51 -26.77
C ASN A 102 -45.93 -12.09 -28.24
N GLU A 103 -46.81 -11.25 -28.79
CA GLU A 103 -46.67 -10.75 -30.16
C GLU A 103 -45.62 -9.65 -30.27
N LEU A 104 -45.52 -8.76 -29.27
CA LEU A 104 -44.44 -7.78 -29.17
C LEU A 104 -43.07 -8.46 -28.91
N TYR A 105 -43.09 -9.54 -28.16
CA TYR A 105 -41.88 -10.36 -27.90
C TYR A 105 -41.46 -11.14 -29.16
N ALA A 106 -42.41 -11.66 -29.92
CA ALA A 106 -42.15 -12.34 -31.19
C ALA A 106 -41.60 -11.41 -32.27
N ASP A 107 -42.15 -10.17 -32.38
CA ASP A 107 -41.65 -9.14 -33.30
C ASP A 107 -40.25 -8.66 -32.92
N ALA A 108 -40.00 -8.47 -31.62
CA ALA A 108 -38.67 -8.13 -31.10
C ALA A 108 -37.64 -9.28 -31.27
N LEU A 109 -38.07 -10.51 -31.08
CA LEU A 109 -37.23 -11.71 -31.33
C LEU A 109 -36.96 -11.89 -32.84
N GLN A 110 -37.93 -11.62 -33.73
CA GLN A 110 -37.69 -11.67 -35.17
C GLN A 110 -36.70 -10.60 -35.62
N THR A 111 -36.76 -9.41 -35.03
CA THR A 111 -35.79 -8.34 -35.32
C THR A 111 -34.40 -8.68 -34.80
N ILE A 112 -34.32 -9.41 -33.67
CA ILE A 112 -33.05 -9.89 -33.09
C ILE A 112 -32.51 -11.13 -33.81
N THR A 113 -33.39 -12.02 -34.34
CA THR A 113 -33.01 -13.23 -35.07
C THR A 113 -32.70 -13.01 -36.55
N SER A 114 -33.05 -11.83 -37.13
CA SER A 114 -32.60 -11.46 -38.47
C SER A 114 -31.18 -10.86 -38.50
N TYR A 115 -30.60 -10.53 -37.38
CA TYR A 115 -29.15 -10.45 -37.27
C TYR A 115 -28.61 -11.89 -37.34
N GLU A 116 -27.88 -12.18 -38.41
CA GLU A 116 -27.28 -13.47 -38.66
C GLU A 116 -26.67 -14.03 -37.39
N LYS A 117 -26.95 -15.29 -37.15
CA LYS A 117 -26.45 -16.06 -36.00
C LYS A 117 -24.96 -16.39 -36.16
N ASP A 118 -24.24 -15.49 -36.84
CA ASP A 118 -22.83 -15.57 -37.02
C ASP A 118 -22.15 -14.81 -35.87
N ASP A 119 -21.53 -15.61 -35.02
CA ASP A 119 -20.56 -15.24 -34.01
C ASP A 119 -21.10 -14.69 -32.67
N VAL A 120 -21.96 -15.47 -32.03
CA VAL A 120 -22.00 -15.38 -30.56
C VAL A 120 -20.64 -15.86 -30.06
N VAL A 121 -19.75 -14.90 -29.83
CA VAL A 121 -18.44 -15.17 -29.22
C VAL A 121 -18.68 -15.85 -27.87
N PRO A 122 -18.24 -17.11 -27.67
CA PRO A 122 -18.50 -17.81 -26.42
C PRO A 122 -17.92 -17.04 -25.22
N SER A 123 -18.80 -16.76 -24.26
CA SER A 123 -18.37 -16.12 -23.01
C SER A 123 -17.68 -17.14 -22.12
N THR A 124 -16.44 -16.83 -21.68
CA THR A 124 -15.65 -17.68 -20.80
C THR A 124 -15.19 -16.94 -19.54
N THR A 125 -14.52 -17.68 -18.65
CA THR A 125 -14.02 -17.16 -17.38
C THR A 125 -12.59 -16.64 -17.48
N TYR A 126 -12.29 -15.67 -16.62
CA TYR A 126 -10.93 -15.23 -16.34
C TYR A 126 -10.69 -15.14 -14.84
N SER A 127 -9.43 -15.27 -14.45
CA SER A 127 -8.93 -14.93 -13.11
C SER A 127 -7.87 -13.84 -13.22
N THR A 128 -7.66 -13.11 -12.16
CA THR A 128 -6.62 -12.07 -12.07
C THR A 128 -5.53 -12.49 -11.09
N ILE A 129 -4.31 -11.99 -11.33
CA ILE A 129 -3.21 -12.12 -10.39
C ILE A 129 -2.76 -10.70 -10.02
N THR A 130 -2.82 -10.41 -8.74
CA THR A 130 -2.38 -9.14 -8.14
C THR A 130 -1.00 -9.33 -7.53
N GLU A 131 -0.08 -8.42 -7.87
CA GLU A 131 1.28 -8.36 -7.30
C GLU A 131 1.49 -7.03 -6.60
N GLY A 132 2.39 -7.02 -5.58
CA GLY A 132 2.75 -5.81 -4.83
C GLY A 132 4.00 -5.16 -5.43
N TYR A 133 3.94 -3.86 -5.64
CA TYR A 133 5.03 -3.03 -6.15
C TYR A 133 5.31 -1.88 -5.19
N ASP A 134 6.39 -1.14 -5.43
CA ASP A 134 6.76 0.03 -4.62
C ASP A 134 5.66 1.10 -4.58
N TRP A 135 4.85 1.23 -5.64
CA TRP A 135 3.72 2.16 -5.70
C TRP A 135 2.38 1.56 -5.24
N GLY A 136 2.36 0.35 -4.70
CA GLY A 136 1.17 -0.37 -4.28
C GLY A 136 0.84 -1.56 -5.16
N PRO A 137 -0.35 -2.18 -4.98
CA PRO A 137 -0.72 -3.38 -5.74
C PRO A 137 -1.16 -3.05 -7.17
N ALA A 138 -0.86 -3.97 -8.09
CA ALA A 138 -1.37 -3.94 -9.45
C ALA A 138 -1.77 -5.34 -9.93
N ILE A 139 -2.86 -5.40 -10.68
CA ILE A 139 -3.23 -6.62 -11.42
C ILE A 139 -2.28 -6.73 -12.60
N SER A 140 -1.34 -7.65 -12.49
CA SER A 140 -0.25 -7.87 -13.44
C SER A 140 -0.54 -8.94 -14.48
N LYS A 141 -1.49 -9.85 -14.19
CA LYS A 141 -1.83 -10.94 -15.11
C LYS A 141 -3.32 -11.20 -15.14
N VAL A 142 -3.79 -11.64 -16.31
CA VAL A 142 -5.13 -12.20 -16.50
C VAL A 142 -4.98 -13.63 -17.02
N VAL A 143 -5.56 -14.58 -16.33
CA VAL A 143 -5.57 -16.01 -16.68
C VAL A 143 -6.91 -16.36 -17.31
N VAL A 144 -6.91 -16.63 -18.61
CA VAL A 144 -8.13 -16.90 -19.39
C VAL A 144 -8.34 -18.39 -19.53
N ASN A 145 -9.51 -18.89 -19.19
CA ASN A 145 -9.91 -20.25 -19.50
C ASN A 145 -10.38 -20.34 -20.95
N VAL A 146 -9.57 -20.95 -21.80
CA VAL A 146 -9.88 -21.10 -23.23
C VAL A 146 -10.85 -22.25 -23.49
N GLY A 147 -10.94 -23.20 -22.56
CA GLY A 147 -11.80 -24.39 -22.68
C GLY A 147 -11.32 -25.42 -23.71
N LYS A 148 -10.17 -25.19 -24.36
CA LYS A 148 -9.52 -26.09 -25.32
C LYS A 148 -8.05 -26.22 -24.96
N ALA A 149 -7.44 -27.37 -25.30
CA ALA A 149 -6.02 -27.57 -25.12
C ALA A 149 -5.23 -26.65 -26.06
N MET A 150 -4.39 -25.82 -25.46
CA MET A 150 -3.47 -24.93 -26.14
C MET A 150 -2.06 -25.47 -26.07
N SER A 151 -1.19 -25.12 -27.03
CA SER A 151 0.22 -25.49 -27.04
C SER A 151 1.04 -24.52 -27.87
N GLY A 152 2.36 -24.50 -27.66
CA GLY A 152 3.30 -23.66 -28.42
C GLY A 152 3.30 -22.20 -27.99
N ASN A 153 3.84 -21.35 -28.86
CA ASN A 153 3.96 -19.94 -28.61
C ASN A 153 2.63 -19.23 -28.86
N ILE A 154 2.26 -18.35 -27.96
CA ILE A 154 1.07 -17.51 -28.05
C ILE A 154 1.50 -16.08 -28.40
N ASP A 155 0.91 -15.50 -29.45
CA ASP A 155 1.15 -14.11 -29.85
C ASP A 155 0.39 -13.16 -28.93
N ALA A 156 1.09 -12.38 -28.12
CA ALA A 156 0.48 -11.40 -27.21
C ALA A 156 -0.41 -10.38 -27.94
N SER A 157 -0.06 -10.00 -29.18
CA SER A 157 -0.85 -9.08 -29.99
C SER A 157 -2.18 -9.66 -30.52
N ALA A 158 -2.44 -10.95 -30.27
CA ALA A 158 -3.73 -11.54 -30.61
C ALA A 158 -4.84 -11.15 -29.62
N PHE A 159 -4.51 -10.51 -28.49
CA PHE A 159 -5.46 -10.20 -27.44
C PHE A 159 -5.69 -8.69 -27.31
N GLU A 160 -6.92 -8.33 -27.03
CA GLU A 160 -7.32 -7.03 -26.49
C GLU A 160 -7.85 -7.23 -25.08
N VAL A 161 -7.31 -6.46 -24.12
CA VAL A 161 -7.70 -6.52 -22.72
C VAL A 161 -8.27 -5.18 -22.31
N ASN A 162 -9.56 -5.15 -22.06
CA ASN A 162 -10.26 -3.98 -21.55
C ASN A 162 -10.57 -4.14 -20.07
N VAL A 163 -10.49 -3.07 -19.29
CA VAL A 163 -10.83 -3.05 -17.88
C VAL A 163 -11.82 -1.93 -17.57
N THR A 164 -12.77 -2.25 -16.73
CA THR A 164 -13.67 -1.28 -16.10
C THR A 164 -13.47 -1.35 -14.59
N ARG A 165 -13.32 -0.17 -13.95
CA ARG A 165 -13.16 -0.03 -12.50
C ARG A 165 -14.32 0.76 -11.93
N LYS A 166 -14.82 0.35 -10.78
CA LYS A 166 -15.94 1.00 -10.09
C LYS A 166 -15.66 1.05 -8.60
N ALA A 167 -15.80 2.23 -7.99
CA ALA A 167 -15.74 2.36 -6.55
C ALA A 167 -16.94 1.67 -5.89
N LEU A 168 -16.71 0.94 -4.80
CA LEU A 168 -17.76 0.22 -4.08
C LEU A 168 -18.79 1.15 -3.43
N ASN A 169 -18.40 2.39 -3.12
CA ASN A 169 -19.21 3.41 -2.45
C ASN A 169 -19.71 4.54 -3.37
N GLY A 170 -19.61 4.36 -4.71
CA GLY A 170 -20.11 5.32 -5.70
C GLY A 170 -19.21 6.51 -5.98
N PHE A 171 -17.98 6.53 -5.48
CA PHE A 171 -16.99 7.55 -5.83
C PHE A 171 -16.60 7.50 -7.30
N LEU A 172 -16.21 8.67 -7.81
CA LEU A 172 -15.60 8.75 -9.14
C LEU A 172 -14.16 8.27 -9.08
N LEU A 173 -13.86 7.27 -9.89
CA LEU A 173 -12.49 6.77 -10.08
C LEU A 173 -11.85 7.46 -11.29
N GLY A 174 -10.61 7.79 -11.16
CA GLY A 174 -9.81 8.16 -12.31
C GLY A 174 -8.59 7.23 -12.41
N PRO A 175 -8.41 6.52 -13.53
CA PRO A 175 -9.35 6.24 -14.62
C PRO A 175 -10.34 5.12 -14.26
N SER A 176 -11.56 5.18 -14.79
CA SER A 176 -12.61 4.16 -14.57
C SER A 176 -12.71 3.12 -15.69
N ARG A 177 -12.11 3.36 -16.84
CA ARG A 177 -12.07 2.45 -17.99
C ARG A 177 -10.77 2.64 -18.76
N GLY A 178 -10.29 1.57 -19.40
CA GLY A 178 -9.14 1.63 -20.29
C GLY A 178 -8.78 0.28 -20.86
N THR A 179 -7.87 0.31 -21.82
CA THR A 179 -7.24 -0.89 -22.38
C THR A 179 -5.93 -1.13 -21.67
N ARG A 180 -5.62 -2.39 -21.36
CA ARG A 180 -4.36 -2.83 -20.77
C ARG A 180 -3.46 -3.39 -21.86
N ASN A 181 -2.24 -2.92 -21.93
CA ASN A 181 -1.22 -3.45 -22.84
C ASN A 181 -0.77 -4.85 -22.40
N VAL A 182 -0.81 -5.82 -23.33
CA VAL A 182 -0.37 -7.18 -23.09
C VAL A 182 1.11 -7.27 -23.51
N THR A 183 1.98 -7.50 -22.55
CA THR A 183 3.44 -7.58 -22.76
C THR A 183 3.92 -8.97 -23.11
N ALA A 184 3.22 -10.01 -22.62
CA ALA A 184 3.48 -11.41 -22.93
C ALA A 184 2.20 -12.25 -22.85
N ALA A 185 2.18 -13.36 -23.59
CA ALA A 185 1.12 -14.37 -23.51
C ALA A 185 1.74 -15.76 -23.58
N TYR A 186 1.22 -16.70 -22.80
CA TYR A 186 1.70 -18.07 -22.79
C TYR A 186 0.64 -19.06 -22.33
N VAL A 187 0.77 -20.31 -22.73
CA VAL A 187 -0.04 -21.42 -22.23
C VAL A 187 0.26 -21.67 -20.76
N SER A 188 -0.78 -21.84 -19.95
CA SER A 188 -0.62 -21.98 -18.50
C SER A 188 -1.58 -23.03 -17.92
N ASP A 189 -1.38 -23.31 -16.62
CA ASP A 189 -2.39 -23.90 -15.77
C ASP A 189 -3.42 -22.86 -15.27
N ALA A 190 -4.35 -23.27 -14.44
CA ALA A 190 -5.38 -22.38 -13.86
C ALA A 190 -4.80 -21.32 -12.91
N ASN A 191 -3.60 -21.56 -12.38
CA ASN A 191 -2.90 -20.65 -11.46
C ASN A 191 -1.97 -19.68 -12.20
N GLY A 192 -1.94 -19.71 -13.54
CA GLY A 192 -1.07 -18.84 -14.33
C GLY A 192 0.37 -19.34 -14.46
N ASN A 193 0.70 -20.53 -13.99
CA ASN A 193 2.02 -21.12 -14.14
C ASN A 193 2.21 -21.60 -15.58
N LYS A 194 3.35 -21.25 -16.18
CA LYS A 194 3.68 -21.60 -17.55
C LYS A 194 3.70 -23.10 -17.77
N ALA A 195 3.02 -23.58 -18.83
CA ALA A 195 2.91 -24.99 -19.19
C ALA A 195 3.17 -25.20 -20.68
N ALA A 196 3.65 -26.39 -21.05
CA ALA A 196 3.82 -26.74 -22.46
C ALA A 196 2.48 -26.93 -23.19
N THR A 197 1.48 -27.43 -22.44
CA THR A 197 0.09 -27.60 -22.88
C THR A 197 -0.85 -27.31 -21.73
N GLY A 198 -2.03 -26.75 -22.00
CA GLY A 198 -3.02 -26.45 -20.98
C GLY A 198 -4.28 -25.83 -21.58
N ASN A 199 -5.32 -25.70 -20.77
CA ASN A 199 -6.60 -25.12 -21.18
C ASN A 199 -6.70 -23.62 -20.83
N TYR A 200 -5.60 -23.04 -20.35
CA TYR A 200 -5.53 -21.64 -19.95
C TYR A 200 -4.44 -20.90 -20.72
N ILE A 201 -4.66 -19.63 -20.90
CA ILE A 201 -3.65 -18.68 -21.39
C ILE A 201 -3.50 -17.60 -20.35
N THR A 202 -2.27 -17.34 -19.93
CA THR A 202 -1.93 -16.20 -19.09
C THR A 202 -1.44 -15.06 -19.96
N LEU A 203 -2.03 -13.89 -19.74
CA LEU A 203 -1.65 -12.61 -20.33
C LEU A 203 -0.93 -11.80 -19.27
N GLU A 204 0.34 -11.46 -19.50
CA GLU A 204 1.05 -10.49 -18.67
C GLU A 204 0.70 -9.07 -19.14
N LEU A 205 0.34 -8.23 -18.21
CA LEU A 205 -0.11 -6.87 -18.46
C LEU A 205 0.99 -5.87 -18.07
N GLU A 206 1.15 -4.83 -18.86
CA GLU A 206 2.02 -3.73 -18.49
C GLU A 206 1.57 -3.11 -17.16
N VAL A 207 2.53 -2.96 -16.24
CA VAL A 207 2.35 -2.31 -14.95
C VAL A 207 3.40 -1.22 -14.78
N GLY A 208 3.06 -0.19 -14.02
CA GLY A 208 3.96 0.92 -13.75
C GLY A 208 3.33 1.94 -12.81
N PRO A 209 4.15 2.79 -12.19
CA PRO A 209 3.70 3.77 -11.21
C PRO A 209 2.69 4.78 -11.76
N ASP A 210 2.70 5.04 -13.08
CA ASP A 210 1.76 5.93 -13.77
C ASP A 210 0.54 5.20 -14.34
N LEU A 211 0.47 3.86 -14.22
CA LEU A 211 -0.58 3.03 -14.81
C LEU A 211 -1.65 2.63 -13.78
N SER A 212 -2.23 3.63 -13.10
CA SER A 212 -3.24 3.41 -12.06
C SER A 212 -4.49 2.63 -12.52
N ILE A 213 -4.72 2.50 -13.83
CA ILE A 213 -5.80 1.68 -14.39
C ILE A 213 -5.65 0.18 -13.99
N GLY A 214 -4.43 -0.27 -13.68
CA GLY A 214 -4.15 -1.63 -13.23
C GLY A 214 -4.28 -1.84 -11.73
N SER A 215 -4.46 -0.80 -10.93
CA SER A 215 -4.52 -0.93 -9.48
C SER A 215 -5.88 -1.48 -9.01
N PRO A 216 -5.92 -2.49 -8.13
CA PRO A 216 -7.15 -2.92 -7.46
C PRO A 216 -7.58 -1.96 -6.35
N PHE A 217 -6.76 -0.94 -6.03
CA PHE A 217 -7.04 0.07 -5.02
C PHE A 217 -7.39 1.43 -5.62
N ASN A 218 -8.11 2.22 -4.83
CA ASN A 218 -8.27 3.65 -5.02
C ASN A 218 -8.18 4.35 -3.67
N TYR A 219 -7.36 5.39 -3.59
CA TYR A 219 -7.28 6.21 -2.38
C TYR A 219 -8.49 7.15 -2.33
N ASN A 220 -9.37 6.95 -1.36
CA ASN A 220 -10.60 7.72 -1.18
C ASN A 220 -10.35 8.99 -0.38
N PHE A 221 -9.62 9.95 -0.98
CA PHE A 221 -9.16 11.17 -0.32
C PHE A 221 -10.32 12.03 0.28
N PHE A 222 -11.46 12.08 -0.40
CA PHE A 222 -12.60 12.90 0.03
C PHE A 222 -13.62 12.16 0.92
N GLY A 223 -13.40 10.88 1.17
CA GLY A 223 -14.30 10.03 1.94
C GLY A 223 -13.63 9.48 3.20
N SER A 224 -13.25 8.21 3.16
CA SER A 224 -12.64 7.51 4.30
C SER A 224 -11.22 7.97 4.63
N GLY A 225 -10.50 8.56 3.68
CA GLY A 225 -9.07 8.83 3.79
C GLY A 225 -8.19 7.57 3.67
N HIS A 226 -8.76 6.46 3.19
CA HIS A 226 -8.08 5.17 3.09
C HIS A 226 -7.96 4.68 1.65
N ASN A 227 -7.03 3.76 1.42
CA ASN A 227 -7.03 2.89 0.26
C ASN A 227 -8.20 1.92 0.37
N GLU A 228 -9.00 1.85 -0.67
CA GLU A 228 -10.16 0.98 -0.76
C GLU A 228 -10.05 0.10 -2.01
N TYR A 229 -10.48 -1.14 -1.88
CA TYR A 229 -10.66 -1.99 -3.06
C TYR A 229 -11.69 -1.37 -4.01
N VAL A 230 -11.45 -1.55 -5.29
CA VAL A 230 -12.38 -1.19 -6.35
C VAL A 230 -12.86 -2.45 -7.05
N ASP A 231 -14.13 -2.44 -7.46
CA ASP A 231 -14.67 -3.50 -8.30
C ASP A 231 -14.05 -3.39 -9.70
N THR A 232 -13.27 -4.38 -10.11
CA THR A 232 -12.59 -4.43 -11.41
C THR A 232 -13.20 -5.52 -12.27
N ALA A 233 -13.61 -5.17 -13.48
CA ALA A 233 -14.11 -6.12 -14.47
C ALA A 233 -13.22 -6.07 -15.72
N TYR A 234 -12.64 -7.21 -16.07
CA TYR A 234 -11.84 -7.40 -17.27
C TYR A 234 -12.68 -8.05 -18.37
N GLU A 235 -12.41 -7.66 -19.59
CA GLU A 235 -12.89 -8.30 -20.80
C GLU A 235 -11.71 -8.55 -21.73
N VAL A 236 -11.47 -9.82 -22.04
CA VAL A 236 -10.42 -10.23 -22.96
C VAL A 236 -11.06 -10.77 -24.22
N THR A 237 -10.73 -10.17 -25.36
CA THR A 237 -11.19 -10.56 -26.70
C THR A 237 -10.01 -10.85 -27.63
N LEU A 238 -10.28 -11.47 -28.76
CA LEU A 238 -9.26 -11.79 -29.74
C LEU A 238 -9.28 -10.79 -30.91
N ASN A 239 -8.10 -10.22 -31.21
CA ASN A 239 -7.85 -9.39 -32.40
C ASN A 239 -7.39 -10.22 -33.62
N LYS A 240 -6.91 -11.45 -33.38
CA LYS A 240 -6.39 -12.37 -34.40
C LYS A 240 -6.88 -13.77 -34.14
N GLU A 241 -6.94 -14.58 -35.19
CA GLU A 241 -7.25 -15.99 -35.08
C GLU A 241 -6.26 -16.72 -34.16
N LEU A 242 -6.78 -17.47 -33.21
CA LEU A 242 -6.03 -18.33 -32.32
C LEU A 242 -6.36 -19.80 -32.64
N LYS A 243 -5.34 -20.66 -32.64
CA LYS A 243 -5.49 -22.10 -32.88
C LYS A 243 -5.23 -22.90 -31.61
N ALA A 244 -6.11 -23.85 -31.34
CA ALA A 244 -5.91 -24.87 -30.32
C ALA A 244 -4.83 -25.89 -30.75
N ALA A 245 -4.39 -26.74 -29.84
CA ALA A 245 -3.37 -27.75 -30.10
C ALA A 245 -3.79 -28.77 -31.18
N ASP A 246 -5.10 -28.99 -31.39
CA ASP A 246 -5.68 -29.82 -32.43
C ASP A 246 -5.87 -29.12 -33.78
N GLY A 247 -5.45 -27.84 -33.88
CA GLY A 247 -5.57 -27.00 -35.07
C GLY A 247 -6.94 -26.34 -35.25
N SER A 248 -7.93 -26.63 -34.38
CA SER A 248 -9.22 -25.96 -34.44
C SER A 248 -9.13 -24.48 -34.06
N SER A 249 -9.98 -23.64 -34.65
CA SER A 249 -10.07 -22.23 -34.29
C SER A 249 -10.62 -22.05 -32.90
N VAL A 250 -10.06 -21.05 -32.19
CA VAL A 250 -10.49 -20.63 -30.86
C VAL A 250 -11.09 -19.23 -30.97
N ASN A 251 -12.29 -19.05 -30.44
CA ASN A 251 -12.94 -17.75 -30.33
C ASN A 251 -13.63 -17.66 -28.97
N PHE A 252 -13.42 -16.55 -28.24
CA PHE A 252 -14.01 -16.30 -26.92
C PHE A 252 -14.03 -14.82 -26.56
N ALA A 253 -14.90 -14.47 -25.62
CA ALA A 253 -14.81 -13.26 -24.80
C ALA A 253 -14.71 -13.69 -23.34
N ALA A 254 -13.54 -13.53 -22.72
CA ALA A 254 -13.37 -13.81 -21.30
C ALA A 254 -13.83 -12.59 -20.48
N ASN A 255 -15.07 -12.65 -19.98
CA ASN A 255 -15.73 -11.57 -19.27
C ASN A 255 -16.47 -12.03 -18.00
N LYS A 256 -16.27 -13.29 -17.59
CA LYS A 256 -16.81 -13.83 -16.34
C LYS A 256 -15.68 -13.97 -15.33
N PHE A 257 -15.67 -13.10 -14.33
CA PHE A 257 -14.70 -13.17 -13.25
C PHE A 257 -14.85 -14.49 -12.46
N ALA A 258 -13.76 -15.19 -12.23
CA ALA A 258 -13.71 -16.42 -11.47
C ALA A 258 -13.03 -16.23 -10.10
N ALA A 259 -11.84 -15.66 -10.07
CA ALA A 259 -11.06 -15.44 -8.85
C ALA A 259 -10.01 -14.36 -9.03
N ASP A 260 -9.59 -13.74 -7.94
CA ASP A 260 -8.33 -12.99 -7.82
C ASP A 260 -7.37 -13.77 -6.94
N THR A 261 -6.11 -13.83 -7.35
CA THR A 261 -5.03 -14.42 -6.57
C THR A 261 -4.03 -13.33 -6.23
N THR A 262 -3.77 -13.17 -4.96
CA THR A 262 -2.77 -12.23 -4.45
C THR A 262 -1.71 -13.01 -3.70
N TRP A 263 -0.91 -13.79 -4.42
CA TRP A 263 0.05 -14.76 -3.83
C TRP A 263 1.02 -14.13 -2.84
N ILE A 264 1.34 -12.88 -3.03
CA ILE A 264 2.20 -12.13 -2.12
C ILE A 264 1.62 -12.02 -0.69
N CYS A 265 0.30 -12.20 -0.52
CA CYS A 265 -0.38 -12.25 0.77
C CYS A 265 -0.61 -13.69 1.28
N ASP A 266 -0.39 -14.70 0.45
CA ASP A 266 -0.72 -16.10 0.80
C ASP A 266 0.17 -16.67 1.93
N ASP A 267 1.35 -16.07 2.14
CA ASP A 267 2.24 -16.42 3.24
C ASP A 267 1.77 -15.88 4.59
N PHE A 268 0.76 -14.99 4.58
CA PHE A 268 0.20 -14.38 5.78
C PHE A 268 -1.14 -15.00 6.18
N ASP A 269 -1.34 -15.19 7.48
CA ASP A 269 -2.67 -15.37 8.06
C ASP A 269 -3.37 -13.99 8.12
N LEU A 270 -4.51 -13.87 7.42
CA LEU A 270 -5.29 -12.64 7.27
C LEU A 270 -6.50 -12.55 8.21
N ASP A 271 -6.76 -13.60 8.98
CA ASP A 271 -7.96 -13.72 9.81
C ASP A 271 -7.81 -13.16 11.23
N GLY A 272 -6.65 -12.54 11.51
CA GLY A 272 -6.31 -12.00 12.81
C GLY A 272 -7.30 -10.93 13.28
N LYS A 273 -7.88 -11.12 14.47
CA LYS A 273 -8.81 -10.20 15.12
C LYS A 273 -8.54 -10.10 16.60
N PHE A 274 -8.61 -8.90 17.14
CA PHE A 274 -8.43 -8.65 18.55
C PHE A 274 -9.43 -7.60 19.03
N SER A 275 -9.97 -7.79 20.22
CA SER A 275 -10.88 -6.83 20.84
C SER A 275 -10.40 -6.50 22.24
N TYR A 276 -10.40 -5.23 22.58
CA TYR A 276 -10.02 -4.69 23.87
C TYR A 276 -11.13 -3.78 24.40
N ASN A 277 -11.45 -3.89 25.67
CA ASN A 277 -12.40 -3.01 26.34
C ASN A 277 -11.64 -1.92 27.07
N ASP A 278 -11.54 -0.74 26.46
CA ASP A 278 -10.93 0.44 27.08
C ASP A 278 -11.94 1.13 28.02
N GLU A 279 -11.46 1.58 29.17
CA GLU A 279 -12.33 2.24 30.17
C GLU A 279 -12.92 3.57 29.67
N LYS A 280 -12.16 4.28 28.82
CA LYS A 280 -12.54 5.61 28.29
C LYS A 280 -13.25 5.52 26.94
N PHE A 281 -12.76 4.63 26.06
CA PHE A 281 -13.19 4.58 24.66
C PHE A 281 -14.13 3.42 24.35
N GLY A 282 -14.42 2.55 25.32
CA GLY A 282 -15.25 1.36 25.12
C GLY A 282 -14.54 0.27 24.33
N GLN A 283 -15.30 -0.50 23.56
CA GLN A 283 -14.72 -1.61 22.79
C GLN A 283 -13.91 -1.10 21.59
N ILE A 284 -12.65 -1.46 21.54
CA ILE A 284 -11.72 -1.22 20.42
C ILE A 284 -11.45 -2.55 19.75
N ALA A 285 -11.71 -2.62 18.45
CA ALA A 285 -11.42 -3.79 17.62
C ALA A 285 -10.23 -3.47 16.69
N LEU A 286 -9.27 -4.39 16.62
CA LEU A 286 -8.14 -4.37 15.70
C LEU A 286 -8.18 -5.60 14.84
N THR A 287 -7.75 -5.49 13.58
CA THR A 287 -7.43 -6.61 12.73
C THR A 287 -5.92 -6.69 12.54
N TYR A 288 -5.41 -7.82 12.09
CA TYR A 288 -4.01 -7.96 11.78
C TYR A 288 -3.76 -9.09 10.79
N ALA A 289 -2.71 -8.93 9.98
CA ALA A 289 -2.09 -10.02 9.26
C ALA A 289 -0.89 -10.52 10.05
N SER A 290 -0.61 -11.83 9.97
CA SER A 290 0.57 -12.40 10.61
C SER A 290 1.30 -13.40 9.73
N TYR A 291 2.63 -13.38 9.78
CA TYR A 291 3.50 -14.31 9.08
C TYR A 291 4.26 -15.17 10.08
N THR A 292 4.30 -16.48 9.81
CA THR A 292 5.06 -17.45 10.58
C THR A 292 6.13 -18.06 9.66
N PRO A 293 7.42 -17.82 9.91
CA PRO A 293 8.47 -18.38 9.07
C PRO A 293 8.48 -19.91 9.16
N GLU A 294 8.53 -20.58 8.01
CA GLU A 294 8.49 -22.05 7.96
C GLU A 294 9.68 -22.68 8.69
N ALA A 295 10.86 -22.05 8.59
CA ALA A 295 12.08 -22.52 9.26
C ALA A 295 11.97 -22.48 10.79
N ALA A 296 11.22 -21.50 11.36
CA ALA A 296 11.05 -21.36 12.80
C ALA A 296 10.24 -22.52 13.41
N LYS A 297 9.32 -23.11 12.68
CA LYS A 297 8.35 -24.09 13.22
C LYS A 297 8.99 -25.29 13.91
N ASN A 298 10.23 -25.67 13.58
CA ASN A 298 10.89 -26.86 14.11
C ASN A 298 12.40 -26.67 14.38
N ASP A 299 12.87 -25.46 14.52
CA ASP A 299 14.29 -25.16 14.73
C ASP A 299 14.75 -25.36 16.19
N GLY A 300 13.81 -25.50 17.12
CA GLY A 300 14.07 -25.70 18.55
C GLY A 300 14.56 -24.43 19.26
N LYS A 301 14.44 -23.27 18.63
CA LYS A 301 14.84 -21.95 19.13
C LYS A 301 13.60 -21.08 19.32
N LYS A 302 13.82 -19.88 19.87
CA LYS A 302 12.82 -18.81 19.88
C LYS A 302 13.20 -17.74 18.88
N ASN A 303 12.24 -17.30 18.09
CA ASN A 303 12.43 -16.41 16.95
C ASN A 303 11.94 -14.99 17.26
N ALA A 304 12.52 -14.01 16.57
CA ALA A 304 12.15 -12.61 16.72
C ALA A 304 10.73 -12.32 16.23
N LEU A 305 10.14 -11.20 16.68
CA LEU A 305 8.90 -10.67 16.19
C LEU A 305 9.11 -9.26 15.61
N ILE A 306 8.76 -9.06 14.36
CA ILE A 306 8.71 -7.76 13.67
C ILE A 306 7.27 -7.27 13.64
N ILE A 307 7.02 -6.08 14.20
CA ILE A 307 5.70 -5.45 14.18
C ILE A 307 5.73 -4.30 13.18
N TRP A 308 4.74 -4.25 12.29
CA TRP A 308 4.53 -3.14 11.38
C TRP A 308 3.20 -2.44 11.66
N LEU A 309 3.26 -1.10 11.69
CA LEU A 309 2.12 -0.21 11.87
C LEU A 309 1.90 0.60 10.59
N HIS A 310 0.74 0.49 10.02
CA HIS A 310 0.39 1.07 8.72
C HIS A 310 0.28 2.59 8.75
N GLY A 311 0.40 3.23 7.57
CA GLY A 311 0.12 4.64 7.37
C GLY A 311 -1.38 4.97 7.44
N ALA A 312 -1.71 6.25 7.26
CA ALA A 312 -3.10 6.69 7.31
C ALA A 312 -3.99 6.04 6.25
N GLY A 313 -3.40 5.76 5.07
CA GLY A 313 -4.11 5.20 3.94
C GLY A 313 -4.56 3.75 4.11
N GLU A 314 -4.03 3.01 5.07
CA GLU A 314 -4.24 1.57 5.23
C GLU A 314 -5.11 1.23 6.45
N GLY A 315 -5.75 2.22 7.06
CA GLY A 315 -6.78 1.98 8.07
C GLY A 315 -7.96 1.19 7.51
N GLY A 316 -8.69 0.49 8.40
CA GLY A 316 -9.82 -0.33 7.99
C GLY A 316 -9.89 -1.66 8.72
N THR A 317 -10.51 -2.64 8.07
CA THR A 317 -10.74 -3.98 8.63
C THR A 317 -10.38 -5.12 7.66
N ASP A 318 -9.65 -4.82 6.61
CA ASP A 318 -9.08 -5.79 5.68
C ASP A 318 -7.54 -5.72 5.77
N PRO A 319 -6.89 -6.67 6.45
CA PRO A 319 -5.44 -6.66 6.64
C PRO A 319 -4.62 -6.70 5.35
N ARG A 320 -5.19 -7.16 4.22
CA ARG A 320 -4.51 -7.12 2.92
C ARG A 320 -4.19 -5.70 2.49
N VAL A 321 -5.04 -4.73 2.85
CA VAL A 321 -4.78 -3.31 2.56
C VAL A 321 -3.52 -2.83 3.28
N ALA A 322 -3.33 -3.22 4.55
CA ALA A 322 -2.14 -2.88 5.32
C ALA A 322 -0.86 -3.55 4.75
N LEU A 323 -0.99 -4.76 4.18
CA LEU A 323 0.14 -5.47 3.57
C LEU A 323 0.55 -4.88 2.22
N LEU A 324 -0.42 -4.54 1.37
CA LEU A 324 -0.20 -4.17 -0.03
C LEU A 324 0.03 -2.67 -0.20
N GLY A 325 -0.59 -1.84 0.63
CA GLY A 325 -0.53 -0.38 0.48
C GLY A 325 0.88 0.20 0.67
N ASN A 326 1.71 -0.43 1.50
CA ASN A 326 3.08 0.00 1.79
C ASN A 326 4.15 -1.05 1.47
N LYS A 327 3.84 -2.09 0.69
CA LYS A 327 4.75 -3.21 0.38
C LYS A 327 5.24 -3.99 1.62
N VAL A 328 4.42 -4.09 2.65
CA VAL A 328 4.77 -4.73 3.94
C VAL A 328 5.08 -6.23 3.78
N VAL A 329 4.57 -6.85 2.74
CA VAL A 329 4.88 -8.24 2.34
C VAL A 329 6.39 -8.52 2.22
N ASN A 330 7.23 -7.50 1.98
CA ASN A 330 8.68 -7.65 1.95
C ASN A 330 9.25 -8.14 3.29
N LEU A 331 8.56 -7.91 4.41
CA LEU A 331 8.97 -8.43 5.71
C LEU A 331 8.98 -9.98 5.78
N ALA A 332 8.22 -10.64 4.89
CA ALA A 332 8.20 -12.10 4.79
C ALA A 332 9.15 -12.66 3.72
N THR A 333 9.87 -11.81 2.98
CA THR A 333 10.79 -12.23 1.91
C THR A 333 12.23 -12.35 2.41
N ASP A 334 13.09 -12.99 1.61
CA ASP A 334 14.53 -13.11 1.87
C ASP A 334 15.21 -11.75 2.06
N THR A 335 14.65 -10.66 1.50
CA THR A 335 15.18 -9.30 1.70
C THR A 335 15.31 -8.96 3.19
N VAL A 336 14.43 -9.48 4.03
CA VAL A 336 14.41 -9.27 5.48
C VAL A 336 14.75 -10.53 6.24
N GLN A 337 14.13 -11.66 5.89
CA GLN A 337 14.18 -12.89 6.67
C GLN A 337 15.57 -13.50 6.77
N GLN A 338 16.44 -13.30 5.76
CA GLN A 338 17.82 -13.82 5.76
C GLN A 338 18.70 -13.34 6.92
N TYR A 339 18.34 -12.23 7.58
CA TYR A 339 19.08 -11.68 8.72
C TYR A 339 18.67 -12.30 10.06
N PHE A 340 17.63 -13.11 10.09
CA PHE A 340 17.13 -13.77 11.29
C PHE A 340 17.35 -15.28 11.23
N ASP A 341 18.13 -15.81 12.18
CA ASP A 341 18.34 -17.25 12.28
C ASP A 341 17.00 -17.96 12.55
N GLY A 342 16.58 -18.83 11.63
CA GLY A 342 15.25 -19.44 11.62
C GLY A 342 14.11 -18.53 11.17
N GLY A 343 14.40 -17.28 10.77
CA GLY A 343 13.41 -16.30 10.37
C GLY A 343 12.79 -15.51 11.54
N ALA A 344 11.97 -14.53 11.22
CA ALA A 344 11.24 -13.70 12.17
C ALA A 344 9.75 -13.74 11.91
N TYR A 345 8.95 -13.84 12.96
CA TYR A 345 7.51 -13.63 12.90
C TYR A 345 7.20 -12.20 12.47
N VAL A 346 6.11 -11.98 11.74
CA VAL A 346 5.64 -10.64 11.40
C VAL A 346 4.21 -10.44 11.90
N LEU A 347 3.93 -9.30 12.51
CA LEU A 347 2.62 -8.86 12.93
C LEU A 347 2.32 -7.49 12.31
N ALA A 348 1.49 -7.45 11.28
CA ALA A 348 1.02 -6.22 10.66
C ALA A 348 -0.37 -5.86 11.23
N ALA A 349 -0.38 -5.01 12.25
CA ALA A 349 -1.60 -4.60 12.94
C ALA A 349 -2.34 -3.52 12.13
N GLN A 350 -3.68 -3.58 12.12
CA GLN A 350 -4.54 -2.60 11.46
C GLN A 350 -5.59 -2.05 12.41
N CYS A 351 -5.65 -0.72 12.52
CA CYS A 351 -6.74 -0.04 13.20
C CYS A 351 -7.85 0.37 12.22
N PRO A 352 -9.11 0.43 12.67
CA PRO A 352 -10.23 0.72 11.76
C PRO A 352 -10.25 2.15 11.20
N THR A 353 -9.52 3.08 11.82
CA THR A 353 -9.47 4.48 11.40
C THR A 353 -8.02 4.92 11.17
N MET A 354 -7.41 5.60 12.13
CA MET A 354 -6.04 6.10 12.09
C MET A 354 -5.42 6.02 13.49
N TRP A 355 -4.12 5.75 13.58
CA TRP A 355 -3.43 5.67 14.87
C TRP A 355 -3.40 7.00 15.63
N MET A 356 -3.42 8.13 14.90
CA MET A 356 -3.45 9.48 15.47
C MET A 356 -4.85 9.92 15.95
N ASP A 357 -5.80 9.01 16.12
CA ASP A 357 -7.11 9.29 16.70
C ASP A 357 -7.07 9.21 18.23
N ASN A 358 -7.18 10.34 18.92
CA ASN A 358 -7.25 10.42 20.39
C ASN A 358 -8.66 10.17 20.96
N GLY A 359 -9.59 9.71 20.12
CA GLY A 359 -11.01 9.52 20.43
C GLY A 359 -11.92 10.60 19.83
N SER A 360 -11.36 11.63 19.19
CA SER A 360 -12.11 12.67 18.48
C SER A 360 -12.58 12.24 17.09
N GLY A 361 -12.04 11.14 16.54
CA GLY A 361 -12.27 10.72 15.16
C GLY A 361 -11.52 11.59 14.13
N GLN A 362 -10.57 12.40 14.59
CA GLN A 362 -9.75 13.29 13.76
C GLN A 362 -8.26 13.00 13.96
N TYR A 363 -7.44 13.42 13.01
CA TYR A 363 -5.99 13.45 13.18
C TYR A 363 -5.62 14.45 14.27
N THR A 364 -4.83 14.00 15.25
CA THR A 364 -4.36 14.85 16.35
C THR A 364 -2.85 14.81 16.45
N SER A 365 -2.25 15.92 16.87
CA SER A 365 -0.80 16.05 17.05
C SER A 365 -0.38 16.15 18.52
N ASP A 366 -1.29 15.76 19.43
CA ASP A 366 -1.07 15.87 20.88
C ASP A 366 -0.29 14.67 21.48
N GLY A 367 0.21 13.77 20.64
CA GLY A 367 0.97 12.60 21.06
C GLY A 367 0.12 11.47 21.65
N THR A 368 -1.21 11.60 21.68
CA THR A 368 -2.10 10.59 22.25
C THR A 368 -2.83 9.78 21.18
N SER A 369 -3.16 8.53 21.50
CA SER A 369 -3.94 7.62 20.65
C SER A 369 -4.90 6.79 21.50
N LYS A 370 -6.14 6.66 21.06
CA LYS A 370 -7.10 5.74 21.69
C LYS A 370 -6.69 4.27 21.54
N TYR A 371 -5.79 3.98 20.60
CA TYR A 371 -5.35 2.61 20.30
C TYR A 371 -4.13 2.16 21.11
N THR A 372 -3.47 3.03 21.86
CA THR A 372 -2.23 2.72 22.58
C THR A 372 -2.34 1.47 23.46
N ALA A 373 -3.35 1.42 24.33
CA ALA A 373 -3.56 0.27 25.22
C ALA A 373 -4.01 -0.98 24.45
N ALA A 374 -4.93 -0.82 23.49
CA ALA A 374 -5.45 -1.93 22.69
C ALA A 374 -4.35 -2.60 21.86
N LEU A 375 -3.47 -1.82 21.23
CA LEU A 375 -2.33 -2.33 20.46
C LEU A 375 -1.33 -3.05 21.35
N MET A 376 -1.02 -2.51 22.53
CA MET A 376 -0.12 -3.17 23.48
C MET A 376 -0.66 -4.52 23.95
N GLU A 377 -1.96 -4.60 24.25
CA GLU A 377 -2.58 -5.84 24.65
C GLU A 377 -2.68 -6.86 23.49
N LEU A 378 -2.92 -6.40 22.26
CA LEU A 378 -2.79 -7.26 21.06
C LEU A 378 -1.38 -7.86 20.96
N ILE A 379 -0.34 -7.01 21.06
CA ILE A 379 1.06 -7.46 20.96
C ILE A 379 1.38 -8.50 22.05
N LYS A 380 0.99 -8.22 23.29
CA LYS A 380 1.19 -9.17 24.40
C LYS A 380 0.44 -10.48 24.19
N ALA A 381 -0.81 -10.41 23.74
CA ALA A 381 -1.62 -11.59 23.45
C ALA A 381 -0.98 -12.44 22.35
N TYR A 382 -0.50 -11.80 21.27
CA TYR A 382 0.17 -12.47 20.16
C TYR A 382 1.48 -13.15 20.61
N VAL A 383 2.34 -12.46 21.36
CA VAL A 383 3.58 -13.03 21.92
C VAL A 383 3.27 -14.19 22.87
N ASN A 384 2.27 -14.06 23.73
CA ASN A 384 1.93 -15.10 24.71
C ASN A 384 1.26 -16.33 24.06
N SER A 385 0.58 -16.16 22.96
CA SER A 385 -0.05 -17.28 22.22
C SER A 385 0.94 -18.06 21.35
N ASN A 386 2.11 -17.49 21.07
CA ASN A 386 3.15 -18.11 20.27
C ASN A 386 4.39 -18.38 21.11
N SER A 387 4.48 -19.58 21.68
CA SER A 387 5.59 -19.98 22.58
C SER A 387 6.98 -19.93 21.94
N ASP A 388 7.03 -19.90 20.61
CA ASP A 388 8.23 -19.84 19.79
C ASP A 388 8.77 -18.40 19.64
N ILE A 389 7.98 -17.40 19.96
CA ILE A 389 8.44 -16.00 19.90
C ILE A 389 9.35 -15.70 21.11
N ASP A 390 10.51 -15.11 20.81
CA ASP A 390 11.40 -14.55 21.82
C ASP A 390 10.90 -13.17 22.27
N ALA A 391 10.31 -13.11 23.45
CA ALA A 391 9.82 -11.87 24.03
C ALA A 391 10.94 -10.83 24.30
N SER A 392 12.22 -11.20 24.22
CA SER A 392 13.33 -10.26 24.29
C SER A 392 13.69 -9.61 22.96
N ARG A 393 13.21 -10.15 21.82
CA ARG A 393 13.49 -9.71 20.46
C ARG A 393 12.20 -9.29 19.73
N VAL A 394 11.48 -8.33 20.29
CA VAL A 394 10.27 -7.74 19.71
C VAL A 394 10.60 -6.36 19.18
N TYR A 395 10.47 -6.17 17.87
CA TYR A 395 10.79 -4.93 17.17
C TYR A 395 9.51 -4.25 16.69
N ILE A 396 9.46 -2.93 16.76
CA ILE A 396 8.28 -2.16 16.35
C ILE A 396 8.68 -1.05 15.39
N GLY A 397 7.93 -0.93 14.30
CA GLY A 397 8.07 0.14 13.34
C GLY A 397 6.80 0.35 12.54
N GLY A 398 6.82 1.37 11.71
CA GLY A 398 5.70 1.74 10.88
C GLY A 398 5.94 3.07 10.20
N CYS A 399 5.09 3.41 9.23
CA CYS A 399 5.26 4.60 8.42
C CYS A 399 4.21 5.67 8.69
N SER A 400 4.60 6.97 8.61
CA SER A 400 3.68 8.09 8.69
C SER A 400 2.84 8.06 9.98
N ASN A 401 1.55 7.85 9.86
CA ASN A 401 0.63 7.59 10.98
C ASN A 401 1.06 6.39 11.84
N GLY A 402 1.58 5.33 11.24
CA GLY A 402 2.19 4.20 11.94
C GLY A 402 3.54 4.53 12.55
N GLY A 403 4.31 5.43 11.94
CA GLY A 403 5.52 6.01 12.53
C GLY A 403 5.23 6.82 13.79
N PHE A 404 4.16 7.63 13.77
CA PHE A 404 3.61 8.26 14.97
C PHE A 404 3.30 7.22 16.05
N MET A 405 2.58 6.16 15.68
CA MET A 405 2.20 5.12 16.64
C MET A 405 3.40 4.32 17.15
N THR A 406 4.45 4.16 16.34
CA THR A 406 5.73 3.59 16.79
C THR A 406 6.32 4.43 17.91
N MET A 407 6.44 5.74 17.73
CA MET A 407 6.91 6.66 18.77
C MET A 407 6.01 6.64 20.00
N ASN A 408 4.68 6.70 19.81
CA ASN A 408 3.71 6.60 20.89
C ASN A 408 3.90 5.32 21.72
N MET A 409 4.07 4.18 21.07
CA MET A 409 4.26 2.89 21.76
C MET A 409 5.57 2.84 22.56
N ILE A 410 6.67 3.33 22.01
CA ILE A 410 7.96 3.27 22.72
C ILE A 410 8.04 4.25 23.90
N VAL A 411 7.40 5.42 23.83
CA VAL A 411 7.37 6.36 24.96
C VAL A 411 6.45 5.89 26.09
N HIS A 412 5.37 5.17 25.78
CA HIS A 412 4.47 4.59 26.79
C HIS A 412 4.99 3.25 27.37
N TYR A 413 5.74 2.48 26.56
CA TYR A 413 6.26 1.15 26.95
C TYR A 413 7.77 1.04 26.70
N PRO A 414 8.63 1.91 27.31
CA PRO A 414 10.04 2.05 26.95
C PRO A 414 10.90 0.81 27.27
N LYS A 415 10.37 -0.15 28.04
CA LYS A 415 11.06 -1.39 28.42
C LYS A 415 10.55 -2.63 27.67
N TYR A 416 9.57 -2.47 26.78
CA TYR A 416 8.95 -3.64 26.16
C TYR A 416 9.65 -4.06 24.86
N PHE A 417 10.03 -3.12 24.00
CA PHE A 417 10.60 -3.38 22.68
C PHE A 417 12.12 -3.49 22.73
N ALA A 418 12.69 -4.36 21.90
CA ALA A 418 14.13 -4.50 21.73
C ALA A 418 14.73 -3.39 20.89
N ALA A 419 14.04 -2.99 19.83
CA ALA A 419 14.39 -1.86 18.97
C ALA A 419 13.13 -1.27 18.33
N ALA A 420 13.27 -0.05 17.80
CA ALA A 420 12.23 0.62 17.03
C ALA A 420 12.78 1.16 15.70
N TYR A 421 11.91 1.20 14.66
CA TYR A 421 12.26 1.70 13.34
C TYR A 421 11.14 2.59 12.77
N PRO A 422 10.94 3.80 13.34
CA PRO A 422 9.93 4.74 12.87
C PRO A 422 10.32 5.33 11.51
N VAL A 423 9.38 5.32 10.54
CA VAL A 423 9.58 5.77 9.18
C VAL A 423 8.65 6.95 8.88
N CYS A 424 9.18 8.05 8.32
CA CYS A 424 8.46 9.30 8.05
C CYS A 424 7.43 9.62 9.15
N GLU A 425 7.86 9.48 10.39
CA GLU A 425 7.01 9.52 11.57
C GLU A 425 6.43 10.92 11.81
N ALA A 426 5.20 10.96 12.32
CA ALA A 426 4.41 12.18 12.51
C ALA A 426 4.23 12.54 14.00
N TYR A 427 5.12 12.10 14.89
CA TYR A 427 5.10 12.45 16.30
C TYR A 427 5.75 13.81 16.50
N THR A 428 4.99 14.80 16.96
CA THR A 428 5.48 16.18 17.04
C THR A 428 6.49 16.36 18.16
N ASN A 429 7.44 17.29 17.97
CA ASN A 429 8.41 17.64 19.00
C ASN A 429 7.73 18.16 20.30
N ASP A 430 6.62 18.90 20.16
CA ASP A 430 5.88 19.42 21.30
C ASP A 430 5.25 18.32 22.16
N ALA A 431 4.89 17.20 21.54
CA ALA A 431 4.34 16.03 22.24
C ALA A 431 5.42 15.15 22.88
N LEU A 432 6.67 15.21 22.38
CA LEU A 432 7.79 14.45 22.90
C LEU A 432 8.46 15.20 24.06
N THR A 433 8.07 14.89 25.31
CA THR A 433 8.65 15.55 26.50
C THR A 433 10.08 15.12 26.78
N ASP A 434 10.81 15.90 27.61
CA ASP A 434 12.18 15.53 28.01
C ASP A 434 12.21 14.23 28.83
N GLU A 435 11.18 13.96 29.64
CA GLU A 435 11.05 12.71 30.38
C GLU A 435 10.87 11.51 29.44
N MET A 436 10.10 11.69 28.34
CA MET A 436 9.95 10.66 27.32
C MET A 436 11.28 10.39 26.63
N VAL A 437 11.99 11.43 26.20
CA VAL A 437 13.34 11.30 25.60
C VAL A 437 14.26 10.53 26.53
N GLU A 438 14.34 10.92 27.82
CA GLU A 438 15.18 10.24 28.82
C GLU A 438 14.77 8.77 28.99
N SER A 439 13.49 8.46 28.87
CA SER A 439 12.99 7.08 29.05
C SER A 439 13.36 6.12 27.90
N ILE A 440 13.53 6.64 26.66
CA ILE A 440 13.79 5.85 25.46
C ILE A 440 15.19 6.03 24.87
N LYS A 441 16.02 6.96 25.35
CA LYS A 441 17.35 7.23 24.79
C LYS A 441 18.28 6.01 24.71
N ASP A 442 18.06 5.05 25.59
CA ASP A 442 18.85 3.81 25.63
C ASP A 442 18.22 2.67 24.79
N MET A 443 17.09 2.93 24.12
CA MET A 443 16.49 1.99 23.18
C MET A 443 17.17 2.16 21.81
N PRO A 444 17.58 1.07 21.16
CA PRO A 444 18.03 1.10 19.78
C PRO A 444 16.91 1.63 18.87
N ILE A 445 17.17 2.73 18.14
CA ILE A 445 16.17 3.33 17.24
C ILE A 445 16.83 3.71 15.92
N TRP A 446 16.20 3.34 14.80
CA TRP A 446 16.64 3.74 13.47
C TRP A 446 15.51 4.50 12.76
N PHE A 447 15.69 5.81 12.62
CA PHE A 447 14.76 6.68 11.87
C PHE A 447 15.01 6.59 10.38
N THR A 448 13.95 6.70 9.58
CA THR A 448 14.03 6.84 8.12
C THR A 448 13.10 7.96 7.67
N HIS A 449 13.59 8.90 6.86
CA HIS A 449 12.80 10.00 6.30
C HIS A 449 13.43 10.52 5.01
N ALA A 450 12.65 11.22 4.16
CA ALA A 450 13.18 11.91 3.00
C ALA A 450 13.02 13.45 3.15
N LYS A 451 14.04 14.20 2.70
CA LYS A 451 14.08 15.66 2.80
C LYS A 451 12.93 16.34 2.04
N ASN A 452 12.50 15.73 0.94
CA ASN A 452 11.45 16.23 0.06
C ASN A 452 10.04 15.71 0.42
N ASP A 453 9.83 15.14 1.61
CA ASP A 453 8.53 14.68 2.08
C ASP A 453 7.50 15.83 2.06
N PRO A 454 6.42 15.76 1.23
CA PRO A 454 5.43 16.80 1.16
C PRO A 454 4.33 16.70 2.22
N THR A 455 4.23 15.54 2.91
CA THR A 455 3.17 15.22 3.86
C THR A 455 3.60 15.46 5.30
N VAL A 456 4.67 14.81 5.74
CA VAL A 456 5.31 15.05 7.04
C VAL A 456 6.59 15.85 6.78
N LYS A 457 6.43 17.15 6.58
CA LYS A 457 7.55 18.03 6.26
C LYS A 457 8.50 18.18 7.43
N ILE A 458 9.75 17.80 7.21
CA ILE A 458 10.82 17.88 8.21
C ILE A 458 11.76 19.08 8.02
N GLY A 459 11.64 19.80 6.90
CA GLY A 459 12.48 20.96 6.63
C GLY A 459 12.32 21.48 5.21
N THR A 460 13.27 22.27 4.79
CA THR A 460 13.38 22.87 3.45
C THR A 460 14.83 22.82 2.97
N ILE A 461 15.03 22.95 1.66
CA ILE A 461 16.36 23.18 1.09
C ILE A 461 16.55 24.70 0.97
N ASP A 462 17.65 25.22 1.50
CA ASP A 462 18.00 26.64 1.42
C ASP A 462 18.58 27.02 0.03
N GLU A 463 18.92 28.30 -0.15
CA GLU A 463 19.46 28.81 -1.41
C GLU A 463 20.84 28.22 -1.76
N ASP A 464 21.58 27.74 -0.77
CA ASP A 464 22.88 27.08 -0.94
C ASP A 464 22.79 25.56 -1.15
N GLY A 465 21.56 25.00 -1.18
CA GLY A 465 21.31 23.58 -1.37
C GLY A 465 21.41 22.74 -0.09
N ASN A 466 21.52 23.36 1.09
CA ASN A 466 21.57 22.62 2.35
C ASN A 466 20.18 22.34 2.89
N PHE A 467 20.02 21.18 3.53
CA PHE A 467 18.80 20.85 4.25
C PHE A 467 18.73 21.61 5.59
N VAL A 468 17.65 22.35 5.79
CA VAL A 468 17.36 23.08 7.03
C VAL A 468 16.13 22.44 7.68
N SER A 469 16.34 21.79 8.83
CA SER A 469 15.25 21.17 9.61
C SER A 469 14.26 22.22 10.11
N ASN A 470 12.98 21.87 10.14
CA ASN A 470 11.93 22.72 10.75
C ASN A 470 11.83 22.54 12.28
N GLY A 471 12.71 21.73 12.89
CA GLY A 471 12.72 21.49 14.33
C GLY A 471 11.62 20.55 14.82
N ASN A 472 11.10 19.69 13.94
CA ASN A 472 10.02 18.77 14.28
C ASN A 472 10.27 17.36 13.71
N TYR A 473 9.51 16.36 14.17
CA TYR A 473 9.50 14.96 13.70
C TYR A 473 10.87 14.27 13.77
N SER A 474 11.14 13.33 12.89
CA SER A 474 12.33 12.45 12.91
C SER A 474 13.66 13.20 13.13
N PRO A 475 13.99 14.31 12.44
CA PRO A 475 15.26 15.01 12.68
C PRO A 475 15.38 15.54 14.09
N LYS A 476 14.29 16.09 14.65
CA LYS A 476 14.32 16.66 16.01
C LYS A 476 14.29 15.59 17.09
N ALA A 477 13.56 14.51 16.87
CA ALA A 477 13.57 13.35 17.76
C ALA A 477 14.97 12.71 17.82
N TYR A 478 15.61 12.51 16.66
CA TYR A 478 16.98 12.02 16.54
C TYR A 478 17.98 12.95 17.29
N GLU A 479 17.94 14.25 17.03
CA GLU A 479 18.79 15.25 17.70
C GLU A 479 18.65 15.16 19.23
N ARG A 480 17.43 15.21 19.75
CA ARG A 480 17.17 15.18 21.20
C ARG A 480 17.62 13.87 21.86
N LEU A 481 17.42 12.73 21.19
CA LEU A 481 17.85 11.43 21.71
C LEU A 481 19.38 11.32 21.76
N THR A 482 20.07 11.82 20.74
CA THR A 482 21.55 11.83 20.70
C THR A 482 22.12 12.81 21.71
N GLU A 483 21.56 14.01 21.85
CA GLU A 483 21.94 14.99 22.86
C GLU A 483 21.73 14.48 24.30
N ALA A 484 20.68 13.66 24.53
CA ALA A 484 20.44 13.00 25.80
C ALA A 484 21.42 11.85 26.09
N GLY A 485 22.33 11.53 25.16
CA GLY A 485 23.35 10.48 25.29
C GLY A 485 22.93 9.11 24.79
N GLY A 486 21.93 9.03 23.92
CA GLY A 486 21.57 7.80 23.21
C GLY A 486 22.73 7.35 22.32
N SER A 487 23.16 6.09 22.47
CA SER A 487 24.37 5.56 21.81
C SER A 487 24.06 4.66 20.61
N ASP A 488 22.81 4.25 20.43
CA ASP A 488 22.38 3.34 19.34
C ASP A 488 21.14 3.95 18.64
N ILE A 489 21.31 5.20 18.23
CA ILE A 489 20.29 6.01 17.54
C ILE A 489 20.81 6.34 16.15
N HIS A 490 20.10 5.89 15.13
CA HIS A 490 20.48 5.99 13.73
C HIS A 490 19.45 6.78 12.93
N PHE A 491 19.88 7.38 11.80
CA PHE A 491 18.98 8.14 10.94
C PHE A 491 19.37 8.08 9.46
N SER A 492 18.63 7.33 8.67
CA SER A 492 18.72 7.37 7.22
C SER A 492 17.88 8.53 6.67
N LEU A 493 18.53 9.65 6.34
CA LEU A 493 17.91 10.82 5.74
C LEU A 493 18.20 10.89 4.25
N PHE A 494 17.23 10.51 3.44
CA PHE A 494 17.32 10.49 1.99
C PHE A 494 17.00 11.85 1.36
N ASP A 495 17.57 12.15 0.21
CA ASP A 495 17.27 13.39 -0.52
C ASP A 495 15.86 13.36 -1.12
N ASP A 496 15.47 12.22 -1.66
CA ASP A 496 14.16 11.96 -2.28
C ASP A 496 13.81 10.47 -2.17
N VAL A 497 12.69 10.07 -2.79
CA VAL A 497 12.31 8.66 -2.95
C VAL A 497 12.17 8.34 -4.42
N HIS A 498 12.93 7.36 -4.90
CA HIS A 498 12.96 6.97 -6.30
C HIS A 498 13.07 5.45 -6.48
N ASP A 499 12.84 4.98 -7.70
CA ASP A 499 13.01 3.56 -8.06
C ASP A 499 14.48 3.15 -7.97
N THR A 500 14.76 2.14 -7.17
CA THR A 500 16.10 1.55 -6.98
C THR A 500 16.26 0.23 -7.71
N THR A 501 15.16 -0.33 -8.26
CA THR A 501 15.17 -1.59 -9.01
C THR A 501 15.78 -1.42 -10.41
N GLY A 502 15.79 -0.19 -10.94
CA GLY A 502 16.20 0.12 -12.32
C GLY A 502 15.16 -0.24 -13.36
N LEU A 503 14.00 -0.76 -12.96
CA LEU A 503 12.92 -1.17 -13.86
C LEU A 503 12.09 0.03 -14.34
N TYR A 504 11.91 1.03 -13.48
CA TYR A 504 11.07 2.19 -13.77
C TYR A 504 11.91 3.45 -13.90
N LYS A 505 11.76 4.13 -15.04
CA LYS A 505 12.54 5.31 -15.38
C LYS A 505 11.66 6.40 -15.95
N ARG A 506 12.10 7.64 -15.77
CA ARG A 506 11.55 8.81 -16.45
C ARG A 506 11.97 8.82 -17.92
N ALA A 507 11.34 9.68 -18.71
CA ALA A 507 11.65 9.84 -20.14
C ALA A 507 13.11 10.25 -20.41
N ASP A 508 13.79 10.88 -19.48
CA ASP A 508 15.20 11.27 -19.54
C ASP A 508 16.17 10.14 -19.14
N GLY A 509 15.65 8.96 -18.78
CA GLY A 509 16.42 7.80 -18.36
C GLY A 509 16.83 7.78 -16.89
N THR A 510 16.48 8.82 -16.10
CA THR A 510 16.68 8.84 -14.65
C THR A 510 15.70 7.90 -13.95
N PRO A 511 16.00 7.41 -12.72
CA PRO A 511 15.06 6.61 -11.94
C PRO A 511 13.71 7.30 -11.80
N TYR A 512 12.63 6.52 -11.82
CA TYR A 512 11.31 7.06 -11.55
C TYR A 512 11.24 7.60 -10.12
N GLN A 513 10.77 8.82 -9.97
CA GLN A 513 10.69 9.47 -8.67
C GLN A 513 9.30 9.30 -8.07
N TYR A 514 9.26 8.66 -6.92
CA TYR A 514 8.05 8.50 -6.12
C TYR A 514 7.77 9.75 -5.27
N ASN A 515 6.63 9.73 -4.57
CA ASN A 515 6.33 10.74 -3.58
C ASN A 515 7.36 10.66 -2.43
N GLY A 516 7.97 11.78 -2.05
CA GLY A 516 8.96 11.83 -0.97
C GLY A 516 8.48 11.31 0.38
N HIS A 517 7.16 11.23 0.58
CA HIS A 517 6.58 10.62 1.77
C HIS A 517 6.78 9.10 1.86
N TRP A 518 7.06 8.42 0.74
CA TRP A 518 7.15 6.96 0.67
C TRP A 518 8.52 6.40 1.07
N SER A 519 9.23 7.05 1.98
CA SER A 519 10.55 6.60 2.46
C SER A 519 10.55 5.21 3.11
N TRP A 520 9.37 4.64 3.44
CA TRP A 520 9.24 3.23 3.87
C TRP A 520 9.73 2.23 2.83
N LEU A 521 9.78 2.61 1.55
CA LEU A 521 10.32 1.76 0.50
C LEU A 521 11.78 1.41 0.78
N TYR A 522 12.58 2.39 1.18
CA TYR A 522 13.98 2.16 1.53
C TYR A 522 14.15 1.25 2.74
N THR A 523 13.29 1.40 3.75
CA THR A 523 13.29 0.51 4.92
C THR A 523 12.91 -0.92 4.53
N LEU A 524 11.80 -1.10 3.81
CA LEU A 524 11.27 -2.41 3.47
C LEU A 524 12.10 -3.12 2.39
N ASN A 525 12.78 -2.36 1.51
CA ASN A 525 13.72 -2.89 0.53
C ASN A 525 15.15 -3.08 1.08
N ASN A 526 15.38 -2.84 2.38
CA ASN A 526 16.68 -2.96 3.07
C ASN A 526 17.76 -2.01 2.51
N GLU A 527 17.38 -0.80 2.14
CA GLU A 527 18.29 0.20 1.55
C GLU A 527 18.76 1.27 2.55
N CYS A 528 18.14 1.30 3.76
CA CYS A 528 18.65 2.09 4.87
C CYS A 528 19.94 1.48 5.39
N LYS A 529 21.05 2.25 5.35
CA LYS A 529 22.38 1.78 5.76
C LYS A 529 23.22 2.90 6.32
N GLU A 530 24.09 2.56 7.24
CA GLU A 530 25.09 3.42 7.86
C GLU A 530 26.42 2.72 8.01
N ASN A 531 27.50 3.48 8.15
CA ASN A 531 28.79 2.94 8.57
C ASN A 531 28.81 2.85 10.10
N ILE A 532 28.73 1.65 10.63
CA ILE A 532 28.79 1.37 12.06
C ILE A 532 30.11 0.63 12.34
N ASP A 533 30.98 1.20 13.16
CA ASP A 533 32.30 0.64 13.51
C ASP A 533 33.21 0.32 12.30
N GLY A 534 33.04 1.05 11.18
CA GLY A 534 33.84 0.87 9.96
C GLY A 534 33.24 -0.11 8.95
N GLU A 535 32.10 -0.72 9.24
CA GLU A 535 31.38 -1.60 8.35
C GLU A 535 30.07 -0.97 7.89
N GLU A 536 29.70 -1.16 6.61
CA GLU A 536 28.38 -0.77 6.11
C GLU A 536 27.34 -1.79 6.61
N VAL A 537 26.41 -1.32 7.44
CA VAL A 537 25.38 -2.14 8.09
C VAL A 537 24.02 -1.67 7.62
N THR A 538 23.16 -2.59 7.17
CA THR A 538 21.78 -2.29 6.80
C THR A 538 20.85 -2.35 7.99
N ILE A 539 19.68 -1.70 7.87
CA ILE A 539 18.69 -1.64 8.96
C ILE A 539 18.27 -3.03 9.45
N TRP A 540 18.03 -3.99 8.55
CA TRP A 540 17.60 -5.34 8.96
C TRP A 540 18.74 -6.16 9.52
N GLN A 541 19.96 -5.97 9.04
CA GLN A 541 21.17 -6.53 9.64
C GLN A 541 21.38 -5.97 11.06
N TRP A 542 21.24 -4.67 11.25
CA TRP A 542 21.37 -4.02 12.55
C TRP A 542 20.27 -4.47 13.52
N ILE A 543 18.99 -4.44 13.12
CA ILE A 543 17.87 -4.74 14.03
C ILE A 543 17.90 -6.20 14.50
N SER A 544 18.35 -7.13 13.62
CA SER A 544 18.41 -8.56 13.94
C SER A 544 19.34 -8.89 15.13
N THR A 545 20.31 -8.01 15.40
CA THR A 545 21.23 -8.15 16.54
C THR A 545 20.66 -7.64 17.86
N LYS A 546 19.52 -6.92 17.84
CA LYS A 546 19.00 -6.23 19.02
C LYS A 546 18.18 -7.15 19.93
N SER A 547 18.45 -7.09 21.24
CA SER A 547 17.70 -7.81 22.25
C SER A 547 17.64 -6.99 23.54
N LYS A 548 16.53 -7.08 24.27
CA LYS A 548 16.43 -6.48 25.61
C LYS A 548 17.43 -7.08 26.60
N THR A 549 17.85 -8.32 26.36
CA THR A 549 18.82 -9.00 27.23
C THR A 549 20.25 -8.51 27.04
N ASN A 550 20.61 -8.07 25.83
CA ASN A 550 21.95 -7.57 25.52
C ASN A 550 22.08 -6.03 25.62
N ARG A 551 21.01 -5.30 25.84
CA ARG A 551 21.01 -3.83 25.94
C ARG A 551 21.98 -3.29 26.99
N GLY A 552 22.13 -3.99 28.10
CA GLY A 552 23.11 -3.65 29.13
C GLY A 552 24.55 -3.80 28.64
N LEU A 553 24.83 -4.84 27.87
CA LEU A 553 26.15 -5.10 27.26
C LEU A 553 26.44 -4.03 26.18
N GLU A 554 25.48 -3.70 25.33
CA GLU A 554 25.62 -2.67 24.31
C GLU A 554 25.95 -1.29 24.89
N LYS A 555 25.34 -0.93 26.04
CA LYS A 555 25.71 0.28 26.79
C LYS A 555 27.15 0.28 27.27
N VAL A 556 27.64 -0.86 27.75
CA VAL A 556 29.04 -0.98 28.20
C VAL A 556 29.97 -0.89 27.01
N ILE A 557 29.66 -1.57 25.90
CA ILE A 557 30.38 -1.48 24.61
C ILE A 557 30.50 -0.03 24.15
N ALA A 558 29.40 0.72 24.14
CA ALA A 558 29.40 2.11 23.73
C ALA A 558 30.32 2.99 24.61
N LYS A 559 30.28 2.76 25.93
CA LYS A 559 31.18 3.50 26.85
C LYS A 559 32.64 3.16 26.63
N VAL A 560 32.96 1.91 26.31
CA VAL A 560 34.34 1.45 26.05
C VAL A 560 34.83 1.94 24.68
N ASN A 561 33.97 1.98 23.67
CA ASN A 561 34.30 2.60 22.37
C ASN A 561 34.63 4.09 22.47
N ALA A 562 34.11 4.79 23.47
CA ALA A 562 34.37 6.21 23.71
C ALA A 562 35.66 6.48 24.49
N LEU A 563 36.41 5.46 24.91
CA LEU A 563 37.68 5.60 25.62
C LEU A 563 38.79 6.04 24.66
N ASN A 564 39.71 6.88 25.17
CA ASN A 564 40.84 7.33 24.39
C ASN A 564 42.05 6.41 24.63
N ALA A 565 42.67 5.88 23.58
CA ALA A 565 43.85 5.03 23.63
C ALA A 565 45.03 5.67 24.36
N GLU A 566 45.12 7.00 24.32
CA GLU A 566 46.21 7.75 24.99
C GLU A 566 46.14 7.70 26.52
N ASP A 567 44.98 7.34 27.08
CA ASP A 567 44.78 7.22 28.52
C ASP A 567 45.24 5.85 29.10
N TYR A 568 45.73 4.93 28.24
CA TYR A 568 46.08 3.55 28.58
C TYR A 568 47.52 3.21 28.17
N THR A 569 48.13 2.21 28.83
CA THR A 569 49.35 1.58 28.32
C THR A 569 49.03 0.74 27.09
N ALA A 570 50.04 0.44 26.26
CA ALA A 570 49.85 -0.40 25.06
C ALA A 570 49.26 -1.78 25.41
N ASP A 571 49.69 -2.37 26.49
CA ASP A 571 49.23 -3.72 26.94
C ASP A 571 47.82 -3.67 27.50
N SER A 572 47.48 -2.68 28.33
CA SER A 572 46.11 -2.51 28.85
C SER A 572 45.12 -2.11 27.76
N TRP A 573 45.53 -1.27 26.79
CA TRP A 573 44.70 -0.96 25.66
C TRP A 573 44.41 -2.17 24.76
N ALA A 574 45.43 -3.04 24.54
CA ALA A 574 45.26 -4.28 23.81
C ALA A 574 44.27 -5.24 24.49
N ALA A 575 44.32 -5.34 25.82
CA ALA A 575 43.37 -6.12 26.62
C ALA A 575 41.92 -5.57 26.47
N VAL A 576 41.76 -4.26 26.64
CA VAL A 576 40.45 -3.58 26.42
C VAL A 576 39.91 -3.85 25.03
N GLN A 577 40.73 -3.74 23.98
CA GLN A 577 40.31 -4.01 22.62
C GLN A 577 39.93 -5.48 22.39
N SER A 578 40.63 -6.42 23.02
CA SER A 578 40.30 -7.86 22.98
C SER A 578 38.95 -8.15 23.63
N ALA A 579 38.74 -7.64 24.84
CA ALA A 579 37.46 -7.78 25.56
C ALA A 579 36.31 -7.10 24.80
N LEU A 580 36.57 -5.93 24.19
CA LEU A 580 35.61 -5.22 23.38
C LEU A 580 35.19 -6.02 22.14
N ALA A 581 36.15 -6.66 21.45
CA ALA A 581 35.84 -7.50 20.30
C ALA A 581 35.03 -8.74 20.71
N ALA A 582 35.36 -9.38 21.82
CA ALA A 582 34.61 -10.51 22.39
C ALA A 582 33.18 -10.08 22.79
N ALA A 583 33.04 -8.95 23.45
CA ALA A 583 31.73 -8.40 23.84
C ALA A 583 30.85 -8.06 22.64
N LYS A 584 31.42 -7.46 21.57
CA LYS A 584 30.70 -7.18 20.31
C LYS A 584 30.22 -8.47 19.63
N ALA A 585 31.05 -9.54 19.64
CA ALA A 585 30.66 -10.85 19.11
C ALA A 585 29.48 -11.46 19.88
N VAL A 586 29.49 -11.36 21.23
CA VAL A 586 28.35 -11.82 22.06
C VAL A 586 27.13 -10.97 21.84
N ALA A 587 27.25 -9.66 21.70
CA ALA A 587 26.11 -8.75 21.41
C ALA A 587 25.48 -9.02 20.05
N ALA A 588 26.26 -9.42 19.06
CA ALA A 588 25.79 -9.76 17.71
C ALA A 588 25.20 -11.18 17.60
N ASP A 589 25.47 -12.05 18.56
CA ASP A 589 24.94 -13.42 18.57
C ASP A 589 23.47 -13.43 18.99
N GLN A 590 22.59 -13.70 18.06
CA GLN A 590 21.13 -13.78 18.28
C GLN A 590 20.74 -14.90 19.29
N ASN A 591 21.62 -15.86 19.52
CA ASN A 591 21.42 -16.98 20.44
C ASN A 591 22.19 -16.82 21.75
N ALA A 592 22.83 -15.67 21.98
CA ALA A 592 23.60 -15.43 23.19
C ALA A 592 22.72 -15.57 24.45
N THR A 593 23.14 -16.45 25.34
CA THR A 593 22.45 -16.65 26.61
C THR A 593 22.72 -15.50 27.58
N ARG A 594 21.81 -15.26 28.51
CA ARG A 594 22.01 -14.27 29.57
C ARG A 594 23.33 -14.47 30.36
N THR A 595 23.76 -15.72 30.53
CA THR A 595 25.03 -16.04 31.16
C THR A 595 26.21 -15.55 30.34
N GLN A 596 26.21 -15.76 29.03
CA GLN A 596 27.23 -15.25 28.10
C GLN A 596 27.28 -13.73 28.08
N ILE A 597 26.12 -13.09 28.03
CA ILE A 597 25.97 -11.62 28.03
C ILE A 597 26.51 -11.03 29.34
N ASN A 598 26.16 -11.62 30.49
CA ASN A 598 26.66 -11.15 31.78
C ASN A 598 28.20 -11.36 31.91
N ALA A 599 28.72 -12.51 31.44
CA ALA A 599 30.15 -12.77 31.44
C ALA A 599 30.93 -11.76 30.57
N ALA A 600 30.43 -11.48 29.37
CA ALA A 600 31.03 -10.47 28.48
C ALA A 600 30.97 -9.05 29.07
N MET A 601 29.90 -8.71 29.79
CA MET A 601 29.81 -7.43 30.54
C MET A 601 30.83 -7.35 31.66
N GLU A 602 30.95 -8.41 32.46
CA GLU A 602 31.91 -8.48 33.60
C GLU A 602 33.35 -8.38 33.11
N GLU A 603 33.73 -9.10 32.05
CA GLU A 603 35.06 -9.06 31.45
C GLU A 603 35.37 -7.66 30.89
N LEU A 604 34.45 -7.06 30.13
CA LEU A 604 34.64 -5.72 29.56
C LEU A 604 34.71 -4.62 30.62
N VAL A 605 34.08 -4.79 31.79
CA VAL A 605 34.16 -3.87 32.92
C VAL A 605 35.46 -4.10 33.71
N ALA A 606 35.91 -5.35 33.87
CA ALA A 606 37.14 -5.69 34.59
C ALA A 606 38.40 -5.14 33.89
N ASP A 607 38.52 -5.33 32.58
CA ASP A 607 39.63 -4.81 31.77
C ASP A 607 39.68 -3.29 31.70
N ARG A 608 38.52 -2.62 31.86
CA ARG A 608 38.46 -1.16 32.01
C ARG A 608 38.98 -0.66 33.36
N ALA A 609 38.89 -1.49 34.40
CA ALA A 609 39.25 -1.10 35.76
C ALA A 609 40.75 -1.31 36.08
N GLU A 610 41.47 -2.10 35.27
CA GLU A 610 42.90 -2.27 35.42
C GLU A 610 43.66 -1.11 34.78
N ASP A 611 43.85 -0.09 35.60
CA ASP A 611 44.83 0.97 35.66
C ASP A 611 44.80 2.07 34.56
N PRO A 612 44.35 3.29 34.90
CA PRO A 612 44.92 4.47 34.28
C PRO A 612 46.37 4.57 34.76
N GLY A 613 47.32 4.14 33.91
CA GLY A 613 48.71 4.25 34.22
C GLY A 613 49.03 5.66 34.68
N THR A 614 49.48 5.76 35.93
CA THR A 614 50.19 6.96 36.40
C THR A 614 51.43 7.08 35.54
N ALA A 615 51.30 7.82 34.42
CA ALA A 615 52.46 8.30 33.69
C ALA A 615 53.21 9.24 34.65
N GLY A 616 54.37 8.76 35.13
CA GLY A 616 55.38 9.54 35.84
C GLY A 616 56.13 10.45 34.89
#